data_386241cf2435d5f50e3b066e59d714c6
#
_entry.id   386241cf2435d5f50e3b066e59d714c6
#
_cell.length_a   1.000
_cell.length_b   1.000
_cell.length_c   1.000
_cell.angle_alpha   90.00
_cell.angle_beta   90.00
_cell.angle_gamma   90.00
#
_symmetry.space_group_name_H-M   'P 1'
#
loop_
_entity.id
_entity.type
_entity.pdbx_description
1 polymer ?
#
loop_
_entity_poly.entity_id
_entity_poly.type
_entity_poly.pdbx_seq_one_letter_code
_entity_poly.pdbx_strand_id
1 'polypeptide(L)'
;MKKILAFLLAGCLALSLTACGQEPAGQTDPAEETVYPACFDGMEDLIAAARAEGALTVYGSCEESYLTAACQHFQELFGITVTYQRTAAGADVWFGGSAENCRAAAEAGQLMAYSAANAVHLTDSAYRDDDGYWYGIRRSVLGFIVDSSMLRRMEIDAPADWADLLELPYQELIWTSNYAADGAGRLLLRAAMQQPEAFGGRDYLVSLDENMALYTASDAEMVRCLGTGECVIGIGFLHDGMA
;
A
#
# COMPACT_ATOMS: atom_id res chain seq x y z
N MET A 1 24.60 -12.32 7.16
CA MET A 1 23.65 -12.93 8.09
C MET A 1 22.38 -12.09 8.21
N LYS A 2 22.43 -10.74 8.36
CA LYS A 2 21.24 -9.85 8.41
C LYS A 2 20.27 -9.93 7.22
N LYS A 3 20.70 -10.52 6.10
CA LYS A 3 19.90 -10.62 4.87
C LYS A 3 18.89 -11.79 4.86
N ILE A 4 18.99 -12.73 5.77
CA ILE A 4 18.14 -13.94 5.80
C ILE A 4 16.73 -13.59 6.32
N LEU A 5 16.63 -12.66 7.26
CA LEU A 5 15.38 -12.25 7.88
C LEU A 5 14.41 -11.49 6.93
N ALA A 6 14.99 -10.80 5.93
CA ALA A 6 14.22 -9.97 5.00
C ALA A 6 13.19 -10.76 4.17
N PHE A 7 13.38 -12.07 4.03
CA PHE A 7 12.61 -12.90 3.10
C PHE A 7 11.31 -13.45 3.66
N LEU A 8 11.17 -13.47 4.99
CA LEU A 8 9.96 -14.00 5.64
C LEU A 8 8.76 -13.04 5.56
N LEU A 9 9.01 -11.74 5.39
CA LEU A 9 7.94 -10.73 5.35
C LEU A 9 7.03 -10.87 4.12
N ALA A 10 7.56 -11.36 3.00
CA ALA A 10 6.79 -11.51 1.76
C ALA A 10 5.73 -12.64 1.81
N GLY A 11 5.88 -13.61 2.72
CA GLY A 11 4.95 -14.73 2.85
C GLY A 11 3.73 -14.47 3.73
N CYS A 12 3.81 -13.52 4.67
CA CYS A 12 2.76 -13.30 5.68
C CYS A 12 1.50 -12.57 5.20
N LEU A 13 1.56 -11.89 4.05
CA LEU A 13 0.47 -11.01 3.60
C LEU A 13 -0.73 -11.70 2.94
N ALA A 14 -0.62 -12.98 2.61
CA ALA A 14 -1.71 -13.70 1.93
C ALA A 14 -2.82 -14.24 2.87
N LEU A 15 -2.67 -14.09 4.21
CA LEU A 15 -3.47 -14.84 5.20
C LEU A 15 -4.43 -14.03 6.08
N SER A 16 -4.60 -12.74 5.85
CA SER A 16 -5.36 -11.88 6.79
C SER A 16 -6.90 -11.91 6.64
N LEU A 17 -7.52 -12.93 6.06
CA LEU A 17 -8.97 -12.91 5.81
C LEU A 17 -9.83 -13.99 6.49
N THR A 18 -9.33 -14.84 7.39
CA THR A 18 -10.21 -15.74 8.13
C THR A 18 -9.69 -16.10 9.50
N ALA A 19 -10.25 -15.54 10.55
CA ALA A 19 -10.73 -16.24 11.75
C ALA A 19 -10.98 -15.30 12.93
N CYS A 20 -12.23 -14.97 13.17
CA CYS A 20 -12.73 -14.71 14.54
C CYS A 20 -13.10 -16.05 15.15
N GLY A 21 -12.40 -16.45 16.20
CA GLY A 21 -12.74 -17.59 17.04
C GLY A 21 -12.08 -17.39 18.40
N GLN A 22 -12.86 -17.02 19.40
CA GLN A 22 -12.46 -16.78 20.78
C GLN A 22 -12.40 -18.11 21.52
N GLU A 23 -11.27 -18.45 22.13
CA GLU A 23 -11.16 -19.54 23.10
C GLU A 23 -10.48 -19.11 24.41
N PRO A 24 -10.80 -19.76 25.55
CA PRO A 24 -10.51 -19.23 26.88
C PRO A 24 -9.10 -19.60 27.38
N ALA A 25 -8.58 -18.75 28.25
CA ALA A 25 -7.31 -18.88 28.94
C ALA A 25 -7.20 -20.14 29.82
N GLY A 26 -6.10 -20.88 29.69
CA GLY A 26 -5.74 -21.90 30.67
C GLY A 26 -4.59 -22.82 30.26
N GLN A 27 -3.50 -22.73 31.00
CA GLN A 27 -2.38 -23.68 31.17
C GLN A 27 -1.22 -23.61 30.18
N THR A 28 -0.10 -23.13 30.71
CA THR A 28 1.26 -23.28 30.16
C THR A 28 1.68 -24.75 30.18
N ASP A 29 1.89 -25.30 28.99
CA ASP A 29 2.54 -26.58 28.76
C ASP A 29 3.75 -26.41 27.81
N PRO A 30 4.79 -27.25 27.87
CA PRO A 30 6.11 -26.95 27.29
C PRO A 30 6.09 -26.99 25.78
N ALA A 31 6.63 -25.89 25.19
CA ALA A 31 6.91 -25.73 23.76
C ALA A 31 5.73 -26.10 22.85
N GLU A 32 4.72 -25.24 22.80
CA GLU A 32 3.75 -25.24 21.71
C GLU A 32 4.53 -25.10 20.40
N GLU A 33 4.56 -26.18 19.64
CA GLU A 33 5.13 -26.19 18.30
C GLU A 33 4.34 -25.18 17.47
N THR A 34 4.95 -24.04 17.17
CA THR A 34 4.28 -22.96 16.41
C THR A 34 3.89 -23.53 15.05
N VAL A 35 2.61 -23.82 14.85
CA VAL A 35 2.08 -24.31 13.58
C VAL A 35 2.04 -23.12 12.61
N TYR A 36 2.96 -23.12 11.65
CA TYR A 36 2.96 -22.11 10.59
C TYR A 36 1.90 -22.42 9.53
N PRO A 37 1.33 -21.38 8.90
CA PRO A 37 0.53 -21.58 7.70
C PRO A 37 1.28 -22.38 6.62
N ALA A 38 0.56 -23.18 5.83
CA ALA A 38 1.14 -24.05 4.80
C ALA A 38 1.99 -23.33 3.74
N CYS A 39 1.85 -22.01 3.60
CA CYS A 39 2.71 -21.20 2.71
C CYS A 39 4.17 -21.13 3.17
N PHE A 40 4.50 -21.62 4.37
CA PHE A 40 5.84 -21.70 4.94
C PHE A 40 6.40 -23.12 4.97
N ASP A 41 5.69 -24.09 4.42
CA ASP A 41 6.16 -25.47 4.33
C ASP A 41 7.49 -25.53 3.54
N GLY A 42 8.48 -26.21 4.10
CA GLY A 42 9.84 -26.30 3.54
C GLY A 42 10.73 -25.10 3.84
N MET A 43 10.31 -24.18 4.71
CA MET A 43 11.08 -23.00 5.14
C MET A 43 11.60 -23.13 6.58
N GLU A 44 11.58 -24.33 7.17
CA GLU A 44 11.92 -24.56 8.58
C GLU A 44 13.33 -24.08 8.92
N ASP A 45 14.31 -24.39 8.06
CA ASP A 45 15.70 -23.96 8.23
C ASP A 45 15.84 -22.43 8.13
N LEU A 46 15.10 -21.81 7.21
CA LEU A 46 15.10 -20.36 7.04
C LEU A 46 14.48 -19.67 8.27
N ILE A 47 13.38 -20.20 8.78
CA ILE A 47 12.70 -19.69 9.99
C ILE A 47 13.63 -19.83 11.20
N ALA A 48 14.30 -20.98 11.34
CA ALA A 48 15.25 -21.21 12.43
C ALA A 48 16.43 -20.23 12.36
N ALA A 49 16.98 -19.98 11.17
CA ALA A 49 18.06 -19.03 10.96
C ALA A 49 17.61 -17.58 11.27
N ALA A 50 16.38 -17.20 10.85
CA ALA A 50 15.81 -15.89 11.12
C ALA A 50 15.59 -15.66 12.62
N ARG A 51 15.09 -16.68 13.36
CA ARG A 51 14.95 -16.64 14.81
C ARG A 51 16.29 -16.52 15.53
N ALA A 52 17.34 -17.20 15.03
CA ALA A 52 18.67 -17.10 15.58
C ALA A 52 19.30 -15.71 15.35
N GLU A 53 18.93 -15.02 14.26
CA GLU A 53 19.30 -13.64 14.00
C GLU A 53 18.53 -12.64 14.90
N GLY A 54 17.27 -12.92 15.20
CA GLY A 54 16.48 -12.33 16.27
C GLY A 54 15.95 -10.92 16.03
N ALA A 55 16.34 -10.21 14.97
CA ALA A 55 15.93 -8.83 14.70
C ALA A 55 15.77 -8.54 13.20
N LEU A 56 14.76 -7.71 12.86
CA LEU A 56 14.47 -7.23 11.51
C LEU A 56 14.22 -5.73 11.54
N THR A 57 14.86 -5.00 10.61
CA THR A 57 14.60 -3.57 10.41
C THR A 57 13.88 -3.35 9.08
N VAL A 58 12.68 -2.77 9.14
CA VAL A 58 11.83 -2.52 7.96
C VAL A 58 11.84 -1.04 7.61
N TYR A 59 12.19 -0.71 6.36
CA TYR A 59 11.87 0.59 5.79
C TYR A 59 10.45 0.56 5.25
N GLY A 60 9.54 1.34 5.85
CA GLY A 60 8.15 1.42 5.44
C GLY A 60 7.86 2.69 4.66
N SER A 61 7.32 2.55 3.45
CA SER A 61 6.86 3.67 2.61
C SER A 61 5.34 3.64 2.36
N CYS A 62 4.59 2.91 3.20
CA CYS A 62 3.13 2.82 3.19
C CYS A 62 2.52 3.46 4.43
N GLU A 63 1.18 3.42 4.54
CA GLU A 63 0.43 3.92 5.68
C GLU A 63 0.90 3.31 7.01
N GLU A 64 0.96 4.15 8.05
CA GLU A 64 1.47 3.79 9.37
C GLU A 64 0.72 2.62 10.00
N SER A 65 -0.62 2.65 9.92
CA SER A 65 -1.48 1.60 10.49
C SER A 65 -1.21 0.24 9.84
N TYR A 66 -1.07 0.23 8.51
CA TYR A 66 -0.78 -0.97 7.75
C TYR A 66 0.62 -1.51 8.02
N LEU A 67 1.63 -0.62 8.06
CA LEU A 67 3.00 -0.98 8.38
C LEU A 67 3.12 -1.57 9.77
N THR A 68 2.51 -0.90 10.76
CA THR A 68 2.51 -1.34 12.16
C THR A 68 1.87 -2.72 12.30
N ALA A 69 0.68 -2.92 11.72
CA ALA A 69 -0.01 -4.20 11.77
C ALA A 69 0.81 -5.33 11.12
N ALA A 70 1.42 -5.08 9.97
CA ALA A 70 2.27 -6.07 9.28
C ALA A 70 3.50 -6.44 10.11
N CYS A 71 4.19 -5.45 10.69
CA CYS A 71 5.37 -5.66 11.52
C CYS A 71 5.04 -6.42 12.81
N GLN A 72 3.93 -6.06 13.47
CA GLN A 72 3.47 -6.74 14.68
C GLN A 72 3.09 -8.20 14.40
N HIS A 73 2.31 -8.45 13.34
CA HIS A 73 1.92 -9.80 12.96
C HIS A 73 3.15 -10.67 12.63
N PHE A 74 4.13 -10.11 11.91
CA PHE A 74 5.37 -10.83 11.62
C PHE A 74 6.15 -11.15 12.91
N GLN A 75 6.27 -10.20 13.82
CA GLN A 75 6.92 -10.40 15.10
C GLN A 75 6.23 -11.50 15.93
N GLU A 76 4.90 -11.47 16.01
CA GLU A 76 4.11 -12.48 16.73
C GLU A 76 4.27 -13.86 16.12
N LEU A 77 4.21 -13.96 14.80
CA LEU A 77 4.28 -15.25 14.10
C LEU A 77 5.66 -15.92 14.20
N PHE A 78 6.73 -15.13 14.11
CA PHE A 78 8.10 -15.67 14.04
C PHE A 78 8.90 -15.51 15.34
N GLY A 79 8.42 -14.75 16.31
CA GLY A 79 9.16 -14.48 17.56
C GLY A 79 10.44 -13.68 17.35
N ILE A 80 10.47 -12.79 16.32
CA ILE A 80 11.62 -11.97 15.92
C ILE A 80 11.29 -10.53 16.24
N THR A 81 12.21 -9.77 16.83
CA THR A 81 12.00 -8.33 17.08
C THR A 81 11.97 -7.56 15.78
N VAL A 82 10.86 -6.89 15.47
CA VAL A 82 10.71 -6.07 14.27
C VAL A 82 10.69 -4.59 14.65
N THR A 83 11.60 -3.83 14.05
CA THR A 83 11.58 -2.37 14.12
C THR A 83 11.33 -1.80 12.73
N TYR A 84 10.58 -0.69 12.65
CA TYR A 84 10.37 -0.02 11.37
C TYR A 84 10.79 1.45 11.43
N GLN A 85 11.17 1.98 10.28
CA GLN A 85 11.66 3.34 10.11
C GLN A 85 11.22 3.93 8.78
N ARG A 86 11.31 5.26 8.64
CA ARG A 86 10.95 6.00 7.43
C ARG A 86 12.14 6.35 6.54
N THR A 87 13.30 5.73 6.79
CA THR A 87 14.51 5.88 5.99
C THR A 87 15.00 4.51 5.54
N ALA A 88 15.52 4.43 4.30
CA ALA A 88 16.02 3.16 3.75
C ALA A 88 17.39 2.74 4.31
N ALA A 89 18.15 3.69 4.89
CA ALA A 89 19.50 3.43 5.38
C ALA A 89 19.51 2.41 6.52
N GLY A 90 20.21 1.29 6.33
CA GLY A 90 20.34 0.23 7.32
C GLY A 90 19.12 -0.67 7.48
N ALA A 91 18.11 -0.54 6.63
CA ALA A 91 16.97 -1.45 6.61
C ALA A 91 17.31 -2.76 5.90
N ASP A 92 16.70 -3.84 6.40
CA ASP A 92 16.82 -5.18 5.81
C ASP A 92 15.74 -5.41 4.75
N VAL A 93 14.56 -4.81 4.92
CA VAL A 93 13.41 -4.91 4.02
C VAL A 93 12.86 -3.55 3.70
N TRP A 94 12.49 -3.34 2.43
CA TRP A 94 11.61 -2.25 2.02
C TRP A 94 10.18 -2.79 1.87
N PHE A 95 9.25 -2.22 2.62
CA PHE A 95 7.84 -2.60 2.63
C PHE A 95 6.96 -1.45 2.15
N GLY A 96 6.21 -1.68 1.06
CA GLY A 96 5.40 -0.66 0.40
C GLY A 96 6.13 0.06 -0.73
N GLY A 97 5.54 1.15 -1.20
CA GLY A 97 6.03 1.91 -2.34
C GLY A 97 5.51 1.43 -3.69
N SER A 98 5.93 2.14 -4.74
CA SER A 98 5.55 1.82 -6.12
C SER A 98 6.58 0.92 -6.79
N ALA A 99 6.13 0.14 -7.79
CA ALA A 99 7.02 -0.67 -8.63
C ALA A 99 8.13 0.16 -9.30
N GLU A 100 7.84 1.42 -9.63
CA GLU A 100 8.83 2.33 -10.21
C GLU A 100 9.95 2.69 -9.23
N ASN A 101 9.59 3.02 -7.99
CA ASN A 101 10.59 3.29 -6.96
C ASN A 101 11.44 2.04 -6.68
N CYS A 102 10.84 0.86 -6.69
CA CYS A 102 11.58 -0.39 -6.54
C CYS A 102 12.52 -0.65 -7.73
N ARG A 103 12.09 -0.39 -8.98
CA ARG A 103 12.97 -0.50 -10.16
C ARG A 103 14.15 0.46 -10.06
N ALA A 104 13.91 1.71 -9.74
CA ALA A 104 14.99 2.68 -9.57
C ALA A 104 15.99 2.28 -8.49
N ALA A 105 15.52 1.71 -7.37
CA ALA A 105 16.38 1.19 -6.32
C ALA A 105 17.16 -0.06 -6.75
N ALA A 106 16.56 -0.96 -7.55
CA ALA A 106 17.24 -2.12 -8.12
C ALA A 106 18.35 -1.69 -9.09
N GLU A 107 18.06 -0.75 -9.99
CA GLU A 107 19.05 -0.17 -10.93
C GLU A 107 20.20 0.53 -10.19
N ALA A 108 19.91 1.16 -9.06
CA ALA A 108 20.92 1.79 -8.19
C ALA A 108 21.71 0.76 -7.33
N GLY A 109 21.44 -0.55 -7.45
CA GLY A 109 22.09 -1.61 -6.68
C GLY A 109 21.76 -1.61 -5.18
N GLN A 110 20.62 -1.01 -4.81
CA GLN A 110 20.17 -0.91 -3.41
C GLN A 110 19.32 -2.11 -2.97
N LEU A 111 18.82 -2.92 -3.91
CA LEU A 111 18.05 -4.11 -3.63
C LEU A 111 18.87 -5.37 -3.93
N MET A 112 18.53 -6.45 -3.24
CA MET A 112 19.08 -7.78 -3.46
C MET A 112 18.02 -8.66 -4.11
N ALA A 113 18.39 -9.35 -5.19
CA ALA A 113 17.52 -10.31 -5.85
C ALA A 113 17.26 -11.53 -4.94
N TYR A 114 15.99 -11.96 -4.90
CA TYR A 114 15.56 -13.13 -4.18
C TYR A 114 14.40 -13.83 -4.90
N SER A 115 14.49 -15.14 -5.04
CA SER A 115 13.40 -15.96 -5.60
C SER A 115 12.41 -16.33 -4.50
N ALA A 116 11.33 -15.56 -4.35
CA ALA A 116 10.28 -15.89 -3.39
C ALA A 116 9.48 -17.12 -3.86
N ALA A 117 9.33 -18.13 -2.99
CA ALA A 117 8.61 -19.36 -3.32
C ALA A 117 7.18 -19.10 -3.83
N ASN A 118 6.49 -18.12 -3.22
CA ASN A 118 5.12 -17.74 -3.59
C ASN A 118 5.03 -16.84 -4.83
N ALA A 119 6.15 -16.43 -5.43
CA ALA A 119 6.15 -15.60 -6.66
C ALA A 119 5.46 -16.30 -7.84
N VAL A 120 5.36 -17.63 -7.81
CA VAL A 120 4.62 -18.42 -8.79
C VAL A 120 3.14 -18.02 -8.91
N HIS A 121 2.55 -17.47 -7.84
CA HIS A 121 1.17 -16.99 -7.84
C HIS A 121 1.02 -15.59 -8.44
N LEU A 122 2.11 -14.84 -8.63
CA LEU A 122 2.11 -13.56 -9.32
C LEU A 122 2.32 -13.80 -10.83
N THR A 123 1.25 -14.16 -11.50
CA THR A 123 1.29 -14.57 -12.93
C THR A 123 1.49 -13.41 -13.90
N ASP A 124 1.13 -12.18 -13.49
CA ASP A 124 1.30 -10.98 -14.29
C ASP A 124 2.66 -10.33 -13.98
N SER A 125 3.47 -10.10 -15.02
CA SER A 125 4.78 -9.45 -14.91
C SER A 125 4.70 -8.00 -14.39
N ALA A 126 3.52 -7.36 -14.44
CA ALA A 126 3.32 -6.04 -13.83
C ALA A 126 3.42 -6.05 -12.30
N TYR A 127 3.31 -7.22 -11.67
CA TYR A 127 3.29 -7.36 -10.19
C TYR A 127 4.55 -7.96 -9.60
N ARG A 128 5.58 -8.18 -10.39
CA ARG A 128 6.87 -8.67 -9.93
C ARG A 128 8.00 -8.21 -10.83
N ASP A 129 9.19 -8.27 -10.32
CA ASP A 129 10.42 -8.16 -11.08
C ASP A 129 10.87 -9.55 -11.56
N ASP A 130 11.26 -9.68 -12.82
CA ASP A 130 11.67 -10.97 -13.39
C ASP A 130 13.01 -11.47 -12.81
N ASP A 131 13.88 -10.53 -12.40
CA ASP A 131 15.13 -10.82 -11.72
C ASP A 131 14.98 -10.99 -10.18
N GLY A 132 13.76 -10.79 -9.66
CA GLY A 132 13.43 -11.03 -8.25
C GLY A 132 13.81 -9.92 -7.28
N TYR A 133 13.98 -8.69 -7.72
CA TYR A 133 14.32 -7.57 -6.85
C TYR A 133 13.13 -7.05 -6.05
N TRP A 134 11.90 -7.23 -6.54
CA TRP A 134 10.68 -6.81 -5.84
C TRP A 134 9.46 -7.66 -6.22
N TYR A 135 8.48 -7.68 -5.33
CA TYR A 135 7.20 -8.38 -5.50
C TYR A 135 6.06 -7.48 -5.06
N GLY A 136 4.99 -7.43 -5.86
CA GLY A 136 3.76 -6.74 -5.51
C GLY A 136 2.99 -7.47 -4.42
N ILE A 137 2.67 -6.77 -3.35
CA ILE A 137 1.93 -7.30 -2.21
C ILE A 137 0.47 -6.86 -2.19
N ARG A 138 0.15 -5.79 -2.90
CA ARG A 138 -1.22 -5.28 -3.07
C ARG A 138 -1.36 -4.53 -4.37
N ARG A 139 -2.58 -4.38 -4.84
CA ARG A 139 -2.97 -3.52 -5.95
C ARG A 139 -3.91 -2.44 -5.44
N SER A 140 -3.64 -1.20 -5.78
CA SER A 140 -4.51 -0.07 -5.49
C SER A 140 -5.18 0.41 -6.78
N VAL A 141 -6.41 0.89 -6.67
CA VAL A 141 -7.17 1.47 -7.78
C VAL A 141 -7.42 2.93 -7.47
N LEU A 142 -6.99 3.81 -8.37
CA LEU A 142 -7.31 5.24 -8.30
C LEU A 142 -8.76 5.46 -8.72
N GLY A 143 -9.49 6.30 -8.00
CA GLY A 143 -10.88 6.60 -8.28
C GLY A 143 -11.38 7.80 -7.50
N PHE A 144 -12.69 7.95 -7.45
CA PHE A 144 -13.36 9.02 -6.71
C PHE A 144 -13.93 8.46 -5.41
N ILE A 145 -13.73 9.19 -4.33
CA ILE A 145 -14.33 8.96 -3.03
C ILE A 145 -15.22 10.18 -2.78
N VAL A 146 -16.52 9.97 -2.56
CA VAL A 146 -17.47 11.06 -2.48
C VAL A 146 -18.24 11.07 -1.16
N ASP A 147 -18.46 12.25 -0.58
CA ASP A 147 -19.47 12.43 0.45
C ASP A 147 -20.85 12.50 -0.20
N SER A 148 -21.49 11.34 -0.30
CA SER A 148 -22.81 11.23 -0.93
C SER A 148 -23.91 12.01 -0.20
N SER A 149 -23.72 12.34 1.08
CA SER A 149 -24.66 13.14 1.86
C SER A 149 -24.54 14.62 1.52
N MET A 150 -23.32 15.10 1.28
CA MET A 150 -23.08 16.47 0.82
C MET A 150 -23.57 16.65 -0.61
N LEU A 151 -23.22 15.74 -1.54
CA LEU A 151 -23.70 15.81 -2.93
C LEU A 151 -25.23 15.86 -3.00
N ARG A 152 -25.94 15.01 -2.23
CA ARG A 152 -27.41 15.05 -2.16
C ARG A 152 -27.96 16.39 -1.63
N ARG A 153 -27.31 16.98 -0.63
CA ARG A 153 -27.72 18.31 -0.11
C ARG A 153 -27.52 19.44 -1.10
N MET A 154 -26.50 19.29 -1.96
CA MET A 154 -26.18 20.24 -3.02
C MET A 154 -26.98 19.99 -4.31
N GLU A 155 -27.76 18.89 -4.36
CA GLU A 155 -28.50 18.43 -5.53
C GLU A 155 -27.62 18.18 -6.73
N ILE A 156 -26.39 17.62 -6.48
CA ILE A 156 -25.39 17.25 -7.47
C ILE A 156 -25.27 15.73 -7.50
N ASP A 157 -25.28 15.14 -8.69
CA ASP A 157 -25.01 13.72 -8.88
C ASP A 157 -23.52 13.39 -8.61
N ALA A 158 -23.24 12.15 -8.21
CA ALA A 158 -21.86 11.71 -8.09
C ALA A 158 -21.22 11.59 -9.48
N PRO A 159 -19.93 11.98 -9.64
CA PRO A 159 -19.25 11.82 -10.93
C PRO A 159 -19.14 10.32 -11.27
N ALA A 160 -19.44 9.97 -12.51
CA ALA A 160 -19.36 8.61 -13.03
C ALA A 160 -18.08 8.37 -13.87
N ASP A 161 -17.51 9.44 -14.43
CA ASP A 161 -16.34 9.39 -15.29
C ASP A 161 -15.33 10.50 -14.91
N TRP A 162 -14.09 10.34 -15.32
CA TRP A 162 -13.04 11.34 -15.17
C TRP A 162 -13.36 12.65 -15.89
N ALA A 163 -14.06 12.59 -17.03
CA ALA A 163 -14.50 13.78 -17.75
C ALA A 163 -15.53 14.61 -16.98
N ASP A 164 -16.38 13.97 -16.18
CA ASP A 164 -17.40 14.68 -15.38
C ASP A 164 -16.75 15.66 -14.42
N LEU A 165 -15.56 15.34 -13.88
CA LEU A 165 -14.84 16.22 -12.95
C LEU A 165 -14.45 17.57 -13.55
N LEU A 166 -14.53 17.73 -14.86
CA LEU A 166 -14.29 19.00 -15.56
C LEU A 166 -15.55 19.88 -15.65
N GLU A 167 -16.72 19.37 -15.24
CA GLU A 167 -17.97 20.09 -15.34
C GLU A 167 -18.17 21.09 -14.21
N LEU A 168 -18.92 22.17 -14.49
CA LEU A 168 -19.18 23.26 -13.54
C LEU A 168 -19.76 22.83 -12.20
N PRO A 169 -20.66 21.81 -12.09
CA PRO A 169 -21.19 21.39 -10.79
C PRO A 169 -20.14 20.94 -9.79
N TYR A 170 -18.96 20.50 -10.25
CA TYR A 170 -17.88 19.99 -9.41
C TYR A 170 -16.79 21.01 -9.09
N GLN A 171 -16.94 22.24 -9.60
CA GLN A 171 -15.97 23.30 -9.37
C GLN A 171 -15.80 23.60 -7.88
N GLU A 172 -14.53 23.66 -7.43
CA GLU A 172 -14.13 23.89 -6.03
C GLU A 172 -14.63 22.80 -5.05
N LEU A 173 -14.99 21.61 -5.53
CA LEU A 173 -15.40 20.49 -4.68
C LEU A 173 -14.38 19.35 -4.63
N ILE A 174 -13.38 19.36 -5.50
CA ILE A 174 -12.47 18.25 -5.73
C ILE A 174 -11.16 18.46 -4.96
N TRP A 175 -10.77 17.44 -4.21
CA TRP A 175 -9.48 17.40 -3.49
C TRP A 175 -8.66 16.21 -3.95
N THR A 176 -7.34 16.33 -3.88
CA THR A 176 -6.39 15.21 -4.03
C THR A 176 -5.10 15.50 -3.28
N SER A 177 -4.23 14.53 -3.09
CA SER A 177 -2.89 14.80 -2.59
C SER A 177 -2.05 15.55 -3.62
N ASN A 178 -1.07 16.33 -3.14
CA ASN A 178 -0.17 17.09 -3.99
C ASN A 178 0.58 16.18 -4.97
N TYR A 179 0.72 16.61 -6.22
CA TYR A 179 1.42 15.86 -7.27
C TYR A 179 2.90 15.56 -6.97
N ALA A 180 3.52 16.31 -6.09
CA ALA A 180 4.89 16.06 -5.62
C ALA A 180 4.96 15.01 -4.50
N ALA A 181 3.85 14.79 -3.76
CA ALA A 181 3.77 13.74 -2.76
C ALA A 181 3.70 12.34 -3.40
N ASP A 182 4.09 11.31 -2.65
CA ASP A 182 3.91 9.92 -3.11
C ASP A 182 2.51 9.47 -2.71
N GLY A 183 1.59 9.41 -3.68
CA GLY A 183 0.18 9.12 -3.43
C GLY A 183 -0.68 9.24 -4.68
N ALA A 184 -1.99 9.41 -4.45
CA ALA A 184 -3.01 9.45 -5.49
C ALA A 184 -2.80 10.59 -6.49
N GLY A 185 -2.42 11.79 -6.03
CA GLY A 185 -2.16 12.92 -6.92
C GLY A 185 -1.03 12.64 -7.90
N ARG A 186 0.10 12.09 -7.43
CA ARG A 186 1.20 11.69 -8.32
C ARG A 186 0.77 10.61 -9.31
N LEU A 187 -0.04 9.64 -8.87
CA LEU A 187 -0.53 8.60 -9.77
C LEU A 187 -1.47 9.17 -10.83
N LEU A 188 -2.35 10.11 -10.47
CA LEU A 188 -3.21 10.84 -11.41
C LEU A 188 -2.39 11.57 -12.47
N LEU A 189 -1.38 12.36 -12.04
CA LEU A 189 -0.47 13.04 -12.96
C LEU A 189 0.17 12.07 -13.96
N ARG A 190 0.66 10.94 -13.46
CA ARG A 190 1.29 9.92 -14.32
C ARG A 190 0.30 9.25 -15.26
N ALA A 191 -0.88 8.87 -14.75
CA ALA A 191 -1.92 8.24 -15.57
C ALA A 191 -2.32 9.16 -16.72
N ALA A 192 -2.56 10.43 -16.45
CA ALA A 192 -2.90 11.42 -17.47
C ALA A 192 -1.79 11.58 -18.51
N MET A 193 -0.53 11.67 -18.08
CA MET A 193 0.61 11.89 -18.99
C MET A 193 1.00 10.64 -19.79
N GLN A 194 0.85 9.45 -19.21
CA GLN A 194 1.22 8.18 -19.86
C GLN A 194 0.11 7.61 -20.73
N GLN A 195 -1.15 7.98 -20.48
CA GLN A 195 -2.31 7.51 -21.20
C GLN A 195 -3.15 8.71 -21.71
N PRO A 196 -2.59 9.58 -22.56
CA PRO A 196 -3.25 10.81 -22.98
C PRO A 196 -4.55 10.55 -23.77
N GLU A 197 -4.66 9.42 -24.44
CA GLU A 197 -5.89 9.04 -25.15
C GLU A 197 -7.03 8.70 -24.20
N ALA A 198 -6.73 8.15 -23.01
CA ALA A 198 -7.72 7.78 -22.00
C ALA A 198 -8.07 8.94 -21.05
N PHE A 199 -7.10 9.79 -20.72
CA PHE A 199 -7.24 10.85 -19.71
C PHE A 199 -7.12 12.28 -20.26
N GLY A 200 -6.87 12.47 -21.58
CA GLY A 200 -6.70 13.82 -22.15
C GLY A 200 -5.36 14.49 -21.89
N GLY A 201 -4.41 13.79 -21.27
CA GLY A 201 -3.03 14.27 -21.08
C GLY A 201 -2.92 15.52 -20.21
N ARG A 202 -2.02 16.42 -20.60
CA ARG A 202 -1.79 17.67 -19.90
C ARG A 202 -3.02 18.59 -19.89
N ASP A 203 -3.77 18.62 -20.99
CA ASP A 203 -4.91 19.54 -21.11
C ASP A 203 -6.02 19.14 -20.12
N TYR A 204 -6.22 17.86 -19.88
CA TYR A 204 -7.11 17.36 -18.83
C TYR A 204 -6.68 17.86 -17.45
N LEU A 205 -5.39 17.75 -17.12
CA LEU A 205 -4.88 18.17 -15.80
C LEU A 205 -5.03 19.69 -15.59
N VAL A 206 -4.83 20.49 -16.63
CA VAL A 206 -5.04 21.95 -16.57
C VAL A 206 -6.51 22.28 -16.34
N SER A 207 -7.43 21.60 -17.06
CA SER A 207 -8.86 21.82 -16.86
C SER A 207 -9.35 21.31 -15.51
N LEU A 208 -8.81 20.19 -15.03
CA LEU A 208 -9.10 19.67 -13.69
C LEU A 208 -8.63 20.63 -12.60
N ASP A 209 -7.46 21.25 -12.77
CA ASP A 209 -6.91 22.22 -11.82
C ASP A 209 -7.85 23.43 -11.59
N GLU A 210 -8.62 23.84 -12.61
CA GLU A 210 -9.63 24.90 -12.50
C GLU A 210 -10.80 24.50 -11.58
N ASN A 211 -11.05 23.19 -11.41
CA ASN A 211 -12.11 22.64 -10.58
C ASN A 211 -11.62 22.15 -9.21
N MET A 212 -10.29 22.14 -8.99
CA MET A 212 -9.72 21.70 -7.72
C MET A 212 -9.94 22.75 -6.63
N ALA A 213 -10.41 22.30 -5.45
CA ALA A 213 -10.49 23.14 -4.27
C ALA A 213 -9.20 23.11 -3.46
N LEU A 214 -8.55 21.94 -3.33
CA LEU A 214 -7.38 21.81 -2.48
C LEU A 214 -6.48 20.62 -2.90
N TYR A 215 -5.18 20.85 -2.75
CA TYR A 215 -4.15 19.82 -2.79
C TYR A 215 -3.62 19.57 -1.38
N THR A 216 -3.89 18.39 -0.81
CA THR A 216 -3.46 18.03 0.54
C THR A 216 -2.00 17.55 0.57
N ALA A 217 -1.40 17.50 1.75
CA ALA A 217 -0.05 16.99 1.93
C ALA A 217 0.03 15.45 1.78
N SER A 218 -1.09 14.74 2.02
CA SER A 218 -1.18 13.28 1.91
C SER A 218 -2.61 12.83 1.58
N ASP A 219 -2.75 11.59 1.07
CA ASP A 219 -4.06 10.98 0.83
C ASP A 219 -4.86 10.84 2.15
N ALA A 220 -4.21 10.48 3.25
CA ALA A 220 -4.83 10.33 4.56
C ALA A 220 -5.47 11.65 5.06
N GLU A 221 -4.89 12.80 4.76
CA GLU A 221 -5.47 14.09 5.10
C GLU A 221 -6.77 14.33 4.31
N MET A 222 -6.78 14.07 3.02
CA MET A 222 -7.95 14.19 2.17
C MET A 222 -9.08 13.26 2.65
N VAL A 223 -8.77 11.98 2.94
CA VAL A 223 -9.74 10.99 3.43
C VAL A 223 -10.37 11.42 4.76
N ARG A 224 -9.55 11.93 5.69
CA ARG A 224 -10.06 12.46 6.96
C ARG A 224 -11.05 13.61 6.75
N CYS A 225 -10.77 14.50 5.81
CA CYS A 225 -11.63 15.65 5.50
C CYS A 225 -12.94 15.24 4.79
N LEU A 226 -12.92 14.15 4.01
CA LEU A 226 -14.15 13.53 3.49
C LEU A 226 -15.07 13.08 4.64
N GLY A 227 -14.52 12.40 5.64
CA GLY A 227 -15.28 11.92 6.79
C GLY A 227 -15.86 13.04 7.68
N THR A 228 -15.30 14.25 7.63
CA THR A 228 -15.79 15.42 8.39
C THR A 228 -16.70 16.34 7.56
N GLY A 229 -16.86 16.09 6.26
CA GLY A 229 -17.65 16.91 5.35
C GLY A 229 -16.95 18.19 4.88
N GLU A 230 -15.64 18.32 5.11
CA GLU A 230 -14.84 19.43 4.59
C GLU A 230 -14.47 19.22 3.11
N CYS A 231 -14.30 17.96 2.70
CA CYS A 231 -14.08 17.53 1.32
C CYS A 231 -15.35 16.87 0.80
N VAL A 232 -15.75 17.18 -0.41
CA VAL A 232 -16.97 16.60 -1.04
C VAL A 232 -16.58 15.46 -1.99
N ILE A 233 -15.55 15.68 -2.81
CA ILE A 233 -15.04 14.71 -3.79
C ILE A 233 -13.52 14.60 -3.58
N GLY A 234 -13.06 13.41 -3.26
CA GLY A 234 -11.63 13.08 -3.17
C GLY A 234 -11.19 12.24 -4.34
N ILE A 235 -10.12 12.62 -5.04
CA ILE A 235 -9.41 11.71 -5.94
C ILE A 235 -8.37 10.98 -5.09
N GLY A 236 -8.60 9.69 -4.87
CA GLY A 236 -7.82 8.86 -3.95
C GLY A 236 -7.85 7.39 -4.33
N PHE A 237 -7.31 6.56 -3.47
CA PHE A 237 -7.38 5.12 -3.67
C PHE A 237 -8.70 4.56 -3.14
N LEU A 238 -9.31 3.63 -3.87
CA LEU A 238 -10.61 3.06 -3.48
C LEU A 238 -10.60 2.41 -2.08
N HIS A 239 -9.48 1.85 -1.66
CA HIS A 239 -9.38 1.24 -0.34
C HIS A 239 -9.47 2.27 0.80
N ASP A 240 -9.10 3.51 0.55
CA ASP A 240 -9.20 4.59 1.54
C ASP A 240 -10.67 4.98 1.81
N GLY A 241 -11.52 4.85 0.79
CA GLY A 241 -12.95 5.10 0.93
C GLY A 241 -13.76 3.96 1.55
N MET A 242 -13.11 2.84 1.88
CA MET A 242 -13.73 1.65 2.49
C MET A 242 -13.41 1.54 4.00
N ALA A 243 -12.60 2.43 4.54
CA ALA A 243 -12.10 2.41 5.92
C ALA A 243 -13.09 2.98 6.95
#